data_9ae3db049cb5ce1e67f54b3a3be164d2
#
_entry.id   9ae3db049cb5ce1e67f54b3a3be164d2
#
_cell.length_a   1.000
_cell.length_b   1.000
_cell.length_c   1.000
_cell.angle_alpha   90.00
_cell.angle_beta   90.00
_cell.angle_gamma   90.00
#
_symmetry.space_group_name_H-M   'P 1'
#
loop_
_entity.id
_entity.type
_entity.pdbx_description
1 polymer ?
#
loop_
_entity_poly.entity_id
_entity_poly.type
_entity_poly.pdbx_seq_one_letter_code
_entity_poly.pdbx_strand_id
1 'polypeptide(L)'
;MHRLLAAALSVAPLAAHAFCGFYVAGGGAELFNNATQVVLMREGTRTVLSMQNNYQGPAADFAMVIPVPVVLKKEQVKTLPRDVFHRVDTLSAPRLVEYWEQDPCYVEPPYDEEDRMASVESSAGGPMMEKRKGGLVKVEARFEVGEYDVVILSAKDALALEQWLKENKYRIPEGAAPLFRPYVQQGLKFFVAKVNAKKVTFEKGMAKLSPLRFFYDSEKFELPVRLGLINAKEKQDLIVHVLARNQRYELANLPNVTIPTNIDLAPSAKTEFPFFYVSLFDRTLARNPKAVVTEYAWQATSCDPCPTSPLSAEDFATLGADVLATKQSEEDQWKPERQFVLTRLHARYDKASLGEDLVFRAAKPIVGGREFVTNDKGLEQGSRADSMNNFQARYAIRYPWKGKVECKSPIYGRWGGPPSGEEQASASAAQDTAFVARDPSKVEALAESPIAELNVKGLKAKAGDVLRPAKKK
;
A
#
# COMPACT_ATOMS: atom_id res chain seq x y z
N MET A 1 33.13 46.11 -23.35
CA MET A 1 32.11 45.84 -22.29
C MET A 1 31.46 44.48 -22.55
N HIS A 2 31.96 43.43 -21.89
CA HIS A 2 31.43 42.07 -22.01
C HIS A 2 30.51 41.81 -20.82
N ARG A 3 29.23 41.57 -21.08
CA ARG A 3 28.26 41.12 -20.06
C ARG A 3 28.30 39.60 -19.99
N LEU A 4 28.79 39.06 -18.88
CA LEU A 4 28.65 37.66 -18.51
C LEU A 4 27.25 37.44 -18.00
N LEU A 5 26.43 36.64 -18.70
CA LEU A 5 25.19 36.08 -18.19
C LEU A 5 25.54 34.86 -17.32
N ALA A 6 25.32 34.96 -16.02
CA ALA A 6 25.37 33.82 -15.12
C ALA A 6 24.01 33.10 -15.19
N ALA A 7 24.02 31.92 -15.80
CA ALA A 7 22.85 31.01 -15.74
C ALA A 7 22.84 30.32 -14.36
N ALA A 8 21.87 30.68 -13.53
CA ALA A 8 21.61 29.97 -12.28
C ALA A 8 20.90 28.64 -12.61
N LEU A 9 21.62 27.53 -12.50
CA LEU A 9 21.02 26.19 -12.48
C LEU A 9 20.29 26.03 -11.15
N SER A 10 18.97 26.07 -11.19
CA SER A 10 18.11 25.65 -10.08
C SER A 10 18.12 24.13 -9.99
N VAL A 11 18.92 23.60 -9.07
CA VAL A 11 18.85 22.18 -8.68
C VAL A 11 17.58 21.98 -7.87
N ALA A 12 16.54 21.41 -8.47
CA ALA A 12 15.38 20.97 -7.74
C ALA A 12 15.79 19.82 -6.78
N PRO A 13 15.37 19.84 -5.52
CA PRO A 13 15.67 18.74 -4.61
C PRO A 13 14.91 17.49 -5.06
N LEU A 14 15.65 16.45 -5.45
CA LEU A 14 15.10 15.11 -5.66
C LEU A 14 14.74 14.52 -4.31
N ALA A 15 13.45 14.30 -4.09
CA ALA A 15 12.96 13.65 -2.88
C ALA A 15 13.45 12.19 -2.83
N ALA A 16 14.18 11.82 -1.79
CA ALA A 16 14.63 10.46 -1.53
C ALA A 16 13.59 9.71 -0.70
N HIS A 17 13.18 8.54 -1.15
CA HIS A 17 12.16 7.71 -0.50
C HIS A 17 12.76 6.41 0.03
N ALA A 18 12.15 5.82 1.03
CA ALA A 18 12.67 4.70 1.77
C ALA A 18 11.88 3.41 1.71
N PHE A 19 12.46 2.40 2.35
CA PHE A 19 12.21 0.99 2.21
C PHE A 19 12.06 0.26 3.55
N CYS A 20 11.17 -0.74 3.60
CA CYS A 20 11.10 -1.75 4.67
C CYS A 20 12.22 -2.78 4.50
N GLY A 21 13.30 -2.62 5.20
CA GLY A 21 14.46 -3.48 5.12
C GLY A 21 15.72 -2.65 4.93
N PHE A 22 16.82 -3.31 4.99
CA PHE A 22 18.12 -2.69 4.94
C PHE A 22 18.79 -3.00 3.60
N TYR A 23 18.85 -2.00 2.72
CA TYR A 23 19.64 -2.10 1.51
C TYR A 23 21.08 -1.70 1.77
N VAL A 24 21.98 -2.50 1.25
CA VAL A 24 23.40 -2.20 1.25
C VAL A 24 23.83 -1.99 -0.19
N ALA A 25 24.13 -0.74 -0.55
CA ALA A 25 24.68 -0.41 -1.85
C ALA A 25 26.20 -0.37 -1.79
N GLY A 26 26.83 -0.88 -2.85
CA GLY A 26 28.24 -0.68 -3.12
C GLY A 26 28.54 0.73 -3.60
N GLY A 27 29.59 1.34 -3.04
CA GLY A 27 30.21 2.61 -3.31
C GLY A 27 29.61 3.54 -4.36
N GLY A 28 28.91 4.59 -3.94
CA GLY A 28 28.52 5.71 -4.76
C GLY A 28 27.20 5.61 -5.54
N ALA A 29 26.50 4.46 -5.50
CA ALA A 29 25.15 4.36 -6.04
C ALA A 29 24.15 4.97 -5.07
N GLU A 30 23.43 6.02 -5.47
CA GLU A 30 22.27 6.49 -4.74
C GLU A 30 21.14 5.48 -4.90
N LEU A 31 20.67 4.94 -3.78
CA LEU A 31 19.54 4.05 -3.74
C LEU A 31 18.27 4.88 -3.85
N PHE A 32 17.62 4.85 -5.00
CA PHE A 32 16.29 5.37 -5.17
C PHE A 32 15.30 4.22 -5.01
N ASN A 33 14.51 4.26 -3.96
CA ASN A 33 13.39 3.37 -3.81
C ASN A 33 12.10 4.17 -3.76
N ASN A 34 11.27 3.88 -4.74
CA ASN A 34 9.98 4.53 -4.93
C ASN A 34 8.95 3.72 -4.16
N ALA A 35 8.42 4.23 -3.07
CA ALA A 35 7.42 3.62 -2.20
C ALA A 35 7.47 2.09 -2.12
N THR A 36 7.97 1.56 -1.03
CA THR A 36 7.98 0.11 -0.82
C THR A 36 6.56 -0.40 -0.61
N GLN A 37 6.21 -1.42 -1.36
CA GLN A 37 4.97 -2.14 -1.18
C GLN A 37 5.23 -3.45 -0.46
N VAL A 38 4.50 -3.65 0.62
CA VAL A 38 4.50 -4.90 1.40
C VAL A 38 3.08 -5.45 1.41
N VAL A 39 2.95 -6.74 1.15
CA VAL A 39 1.71 -7.48 1.34
C VAL A 39 1.92 -8.48 2.47
N LEU A 40 1.10 -8.38 3.49
CA LEU A 40 1.06 -9.27 4.64
C LEU A 40 -0.22 -10.11 4.58
N MET A 41 -0.09 -11.42 4.78
CA MET A 41 -1.25 -12.25 5.11
C MET A 41 -1.10 -12.78 6.52
N ARG A 42 -2.20 -12.79 7.27
CA ARG A 42 -2.21 -13.24 8.67
C ARG A 42 -3.36 -14.18 8.96
N GLU A 43 -3.05 -15.34 9.56
CA GLU A 43 -4.03 -16.27 10.12
C GLU A 43 -3.45 -16.93 11.38
N GLY A 44 -4.11 -16.74 12.51
CA GLY A 44 -3.56 -17.16 13.81
C GLY A 44 -2.16 -16.59 14.05
N THR A 45 -1.18 -17.46 14.28
CA THR A 45 0.24 -17.09 14.42
C THR A 45 1.00 -17.03 13.09
N ARG A 46 0.45 -17.60 12.01
CA ARG A 46 1.08 -17.63 10.70
C ARG A 46 1.05 -16.26 10.03
N THR A 47 2.23 -15.75 9.69
CA THR A 47 2.41 -14.55 8.87
C THR A 47 3.08 -14.93 7.56
N VAL A 48 2.50 -14.49 6.45
CA VAL A 48 3.18 -14.46 5.15
C VAL A 48 3.53 -13.03 4.83
N LEU A 49 4.80 -12.78 4.55
CA LEU A 49 5.32 -11.48 4.19
C LEU A 49 5.80 -11.53 2.75
N SER A 50 5.21 -10.71 1.90
CA SER A 50 5.63 -10.50 0.52
C SER A 50 6.07 -9.05 0.35
N MET A 51 7.19 -8.83 -0.34
CA MET A 51 7.73 -7.48 -0.57
C MET A 51 8.18 -7.31 -2.00
N GLN A 52 7.82 -6.19 -2.58
CA GLN A 52 8.33 -5.77 -3.88
C GLN A 52 9.45 -4.77 -3.69
N ASN A 53 10.59 -5.07 -4.28
CA ASN A 53 11.79 -4.27 -4.19
C ASN A 53 12.08 -3.63 -5.54
N ASN A 54 12.09 -2.31 -5.60
CA ASN A 54 12.55 -1.56 -6.76
C ASN A 54 13.96 -1.03 -6.46
N TYR A 55 14.95 -1.46 -7.23
CA TYR A 55 16.33 -1.09 -7.02
C TYR A 55 16.91 -0.40 -8.26
N GLN A 56 17.52 0.76 -8.06
CA GLN A 56 18.27 1.47 -9.08
C GLN A 56 19.74 1.50 -8.69
N GLY A 57 20.57 0.82 -9.46
CA GLY A 57 22.01 0.72 -9.22
C GLY A 57 22.61 -0.59 -9.73
N PRO A 58 23.93 -0.81 -9.56
CA PRO A 58 24.59 -2.05 -9.96
C PRO A 58 24.06 -3.26 -9.16
N ALA A 59 23.52 -4.26 -9.83
CA ALA A 59 22.92 -5.44 -9.17
C ALA A 59 23.92 -6.23 -8.29
N ALA A 60 25.19 -6.20 -8.66
CA ALA A 60 26.25 -6.86 -7.88
C ALA A 60 26.46 -6.30 -6.47
N ASP A 61 26.00 -5.08 -6.24
CA ASP A 61 26.19 -4.36 -4.98
C ASP A 61 24.96 -4.39 -4.09
N PHE A 62 23.87 -5.03 -4.54
CA PHE A 62 22.63 -5.10 -3.80
C PHE A 62 22.67 -6.21 -2.74
N ALA A 63 22.34 -5.87 -1.51
CA ALA A 63 22.03 -6.84 -0.47
C ALA A 63 20.90 -6.31 0.43
N MET A 64 20.07 -7.21 0.90
CA MET A 64 18.92 -6.92 1.76
C MET A 64 19.08 -7.64 3.09
N VAL A 65 18.81 -6.95 4.20
CA VAL A 65 18.83 -7.53 5.55
C VAL A 65 17.49 -7.31 6.22
N ILE A 66 16.80 -8.39 6.57
CA ILE A 66 15.47 -8.34 7.20
C ILE A 66 15.50 -9.12 8.51
N PRO A 67 15.17 -8.52 9.66
CA PRO A 67 14.95 -9.24 10.89
C PRO A 67 13.74 -10.17 10.78
N VAL A 68 13.89 -11.41 11.21
CA VAL A 68 12.82 -12.42 11.18
C VAL A 68 12.80 -13.18 12.52
N PRO A 69 11.61 -13.59 13.02
CA PRO A 69 11.50 -14.19 14.34
C PRO A 69 12.09 -15.61 14.43
N VAL A 70 12.23 -16.28 13.31
CA VAL A 70 12.66 -17.69 13.24
C VAL A 70 13.78 -17.90 12.21
N VAL A 71 14.43 -19.04 12.26
CA VAL A 71 15.33 -19.48 11.19
C VAL A 71 14.48 -19.94 10.02
N LEU A 72 14.49 -19.15 8.93
CA LEU A 72 13.79 -19.51 7.69
C LEU A 72 14.55 -20.60 6.93
N LYS A 73 13.79 -21.53 6.37
CA LYS A 73 14.26 -22.60 5.49
C LYS A 73 13.94 -22.27 4.05
N LYS A 74 14.58 -22.96 3.12
CA LYS A 74 14.38 -22.76 1.67
C LYS A 74 12.90 -22.85 1.26
N GLU A 75 12.19 -23.83 1.81
CA GLU A 75 10.77 -24.12 1.49
C GLU A 75 9.83 -23.01 1.97
N GLN A 76 10.30 -22.16 2.88
CA GLN A 76 9.52 -21.02 3.39
C GLN A 76 9.72 -19.73 2.56
N VAL A 77 10.64 -19.75 1.59
CA VAL A 77 11.03 -18.56 0.81
C VAL A 77 10.84 -18.84 -0.68
N LYS A 78 10.17 -17.94 -1.39
CA LYS A 78 10.06 -17.99 -2.85
C LYS A 78 10.02 -16.60 -3.48
N THR A 79 10.31 -16.52 -4.78
CA THR A 79 10.08 -15.33 -5.60
C THR A 79 8.66 -15.32 -6.14
N LEU A 80 8.11 -14.14 -6.40
CA LEU A 80 6.77 -13.94 -6.95
C LEU A 80 6.81 -13.20 -8.29
N PRO A 81 5.78 -13.36 -9.13
CA PRO A 81 5.56 -12.47 -10.27
C PRO A 81 5.24 -11.05 -9.78
N ARG A 82 5.70 -10.04 -10.51
CA ARG A 82 5.49 -8.63 -10.12
C ARG A 82 4.04 -8.17 -10.27
N ASP A 83 3.31 -8.76 -11.19
CA ASP A 83 1.95 -8.35 -11.57
C ASP A 83 0.95 -8.45 -10.41
N VAL A 84 1.14 -9.39 -9.49
CA VAL A 84 0.27 -9.53 -8.32
C VAL A 84 0.32 -8.29 -7.42
N PHE A 85 1.49 -7.66 -7.27
CA PHE A 85 1.63 -6.41 -6.51
C PHE A 85 0.91 -5.25 -7.22
N HIS A 86 1.04 -5.18 -8.54
CA HIS A 86 0.34 -4.16 -9.32
C HIS A 86 -1.19 -4.32 -9.19
N ARG A 87 -1.72 -5.55 -9.22
CA ARG A 87 -3.15 -5.79 -9.01
C ARG A 87 -3.62 -5.40 -7.62
N VAL A 88 -2.89 -5.78 -6.57
CA VAL A 88 -3.22 -5.40 -5.18
C VAL A 88 -3.21 -3.89 -5.01
N ASP A 89 -2.20 -3.21 -5.55
CA ASP A 89 -2.06 -1.76 -5.47
C ASP A 89 -3.20 -1.06 -6.22
N THR A 90 -3.44 -1.40 -7.49
CA THR A 90 -4.50 -0.80 -8.31
C THR A 90 -5.88 -1.02 -7.69
N LEU A 91 -6.16 -2.22 -7.16
CA LEU A 91 -7.44 -2.53 -6.52
C LEU A 91 -7.70 -1.66 -5.29
N SER A 92 -6.68 -1.32 -4.53
CA SER A 92 -6.80 -0.63 -3.24
C SER A 92 -6.35 0.83 -3.25
N ALA A 93 -5.78 1.31 -4.35
CA ALA A 93 -5.30 2.70 -4.45
C ALA A 93 -6.47 3.70 -4.36
N PRO A 94 -6.20 4.90 -3.82
CA PRO A 94 -7.11 6.03 -3.94
C PRO A 94 -7.49 6.27 -5.39
N ARG A 95 -8.74 6.60 -5.65
CA ARG A 95 -9.26 6.66 -7.01
C ARG A 95 -10.14 7.87 -7.30
N LEU A 96 -10.04 8.37 -8.52
CA LEU A 96 -10.91 9.38 -9.08
C LEU A 96 -11.94 8.70 -9.99
N VAL A 97 -13.21 9.03 -9.80
CA VAL A 97 -14.33 8.56 -10.65
C VAL A 97 -15.07 9.74 -11.25
N GLU A 98 -15.68 9.53 -12.40
CA GLU A 98 -16.47 10.55 -13.09
C GLU A 98 -17.91 10.08 -13.18
N TYR A 99 -18.86 10.99 -12.90
CA TYR A 99 -20.28 10.73 -13.01
C TYR A 99 -20.97 11.83 -13.79
N TRP A 100 -21.91 11.42 -14.62
CA TRP A 100 -22.79 12.33 -15.36
C TRP A 100 -24.22 12.19 -14.84
N GLU A 101 -24.84 13.33 -14.57
CA GLU A 101 -26.25 13.33 -14.24
C GLU A 101 -27.03 12.84 -15.45
N GLN A 102 -27.87 11.84 -15.24
CA GLN A 102 -28.69 11.25 -16.29
C GLN A 102 -29.86 12.17 -16.63
N ASP A 103 -30.45 11.99 -17.81
CA ASP A 103 -31.61 12.79 -18.22
C ASP A 103 -32.69 12.80 -17.11
N PRO A 104 -33.03 13.98 -16.55
CA PRO A 104 -34.03 14.09 -15.51
C PRO A 104 -35.42 13.60 -15.94
N CYS A 105 -35.66 13.48 -17.25
CA CYS A 105 -36.89 12.99 -17.84
C CYS A 105 -36.90 11.49 -18.18
N TYR A 106 -35.78 10.81 -18.03
CA TYR A 106 -35.68 9.38 -18.32
C TYR A 106 -36.45 8.55 -17.32
N VAL A 107 -37.29 7.63 -17.81
CA VAL A 107 -38.03 6.65 -17.03
C VAL A 107 -37.40 5.29 -17.30
N GLU A 108 -36.91 4.65 -16.24
CA GLU A 108 -36.28 3.31 -16.32
C GLU A 108 -37.32 2.25 -16.73
N PRO A 109 -37.05 1.40 -17.75
CA PRO A 109 -37.88 0.24 -18.02
C PRO A 109 -37.74 -0.78 -16.89
N PRO A 110 -38.80 -1.59 -16.58
CA PRO A 110 -38.72 -2.64 -15.56
C PRO A 110 -37.71 -3.71 -15.93
N TYR A 111 -36.90 -4.16 -14.95
CA TYR A 111 -35.85 -5.15 -15.11
C TYR A 111 -36.40 -6.59 -15.09
N ASP A 112 -35.84 -7.42 -15.96
CA ASP A 112 -35.90 -8.89 -15.86
C ASP A 112 -34.55 -9.42 -15.35
N GLU A 113 -34.60 -10.35 -14.39
CA GLU A 113 -33.42 -10.99 -13.78
C GLU A 113 -33.12 -12.34 -14.45
N GLU A 114 -31.90 -12.53 -14.97
CA GLU A 114 -31.25 -13.86 -15.04
C GLU A 114 -29.73 -13.79 -15.40
N ASP A 115 -28.93 -14.55 -14.67
CA ASP A 115 -27.81 -15.44 -14.98
C ASP A 115 -26.49 -15.28 -14.24
N ARG A 116 -26.01 -16.42 -13.70
CA ARG A 116 -24.70 -16.61 -13.02
C ARG A 116 -24.19 -18.06 -13.14
N MET A 117 -22.87 -18.21 -12.98
CA MET A 117 -22.02 -19.38 -12.55
C MET A 117 -20.95 -19.85 -13.57
N ALA A 118 -19.75 -20.40 -13.26
CA ALA A 118 -19.05 -21.12 -12.20
C ALA A 118 -17.53 -21.27 -12.50
N SER A 119 -16.67 -21.55 -11.69
CA SER A 119 -15.74 -22.44 -10.94
C SER A 119 -14.79 -23.37 -11.78
N VAL A 120 -13.58 -23.92 -11.39
CA VAL A 120 -12.88 -24.48 -10.23
C VAL A 120 -11.48 -25.04 -10.62
N GLU A 121 -10.48 -25.16 -9.84
CA GLU A 121 -9.69 -26.11 -9.03
C GLU A 121 -8.16 -26.22 -9.27
N SER A 122 -7.44 -26.92 -8.44
CA SER A 122 -6.38 -26.78 -7.48
C SER A 122 -5.29 -27.91 -7.53
N SER A 123 -4.12 -27.79 -6.82
CA SER A 123 -3.52 -28.70 -5.83
C SER A 123 -1.97 -28.73 -5.69
N ALA A 124 -1.40 -29.45 -4.70
CA ALA A 124 -0.28 -29.15 -3.80
C ALA A 124 0.91 -30.16 -3.75
N GLY A 125 1.96 -29.90 -2.91
CA GLY A 125 2.90 -30.87 -2.31
C GLY A 125 4.33 -30.42 -1.91
N GLY A 126 4.88 -30.79 -0.74
CA GLY A 126 6.23 -30.56 -0.20
C GLY A 126 7.02 -31.90 0.01
N PRO A 127 8.12 -32.11 0.76
CA PRO A 127 8.82 -31.46 1.88
C PRO A 127 10.36 -31.72 2.10
N MET A 128 10.95 -31.23 3.23
CA MET A 128 11.97 -31.71 4.23
C MET A 128 13.49 -31.42 4.18
N MET A 129 14.15 -31.41 5.34
CA MET A 129 15.21 -30.69 6.07
C MET A 129 16.60 -31.31 6.24
N GLU A 130 17.63 -30.48 6.67
CA GLU A 130 18.67 -30.84 7.66
C GLU A 130 19.49 -29.65 8.29
N LYS A 131 20.23 -29.86 9.43
CA LYS A 131 20.83 -28.86 10.35
C LYS A 131 22.34 -28.94 10.54
N ARG A 132 23.07 -27.85 10.91
CA ARG A 132 24.38 -27.84 11.66
C ARG A 132 24.68 -26.51 12.41
N LYS A 133 25.70 -26.52 13.37
CA LYS A 133 25.92 -25.60 14.50
C LYS A 133 27.19 -24.71 14.44
N GLY A 134 27.19 -23.52 15.07
CA GLY A 134 28.17 -22.89 15.97
C GLY A 134 28.90 -21.58 15.57
N GLY A 135 28.86 -20.50 16.45
CA GLY A 135 29.63 -19.24 16.36
C GLY A 135 28.91 -18.02 16.98
N LEU A 136 29.58 -16.85 17.17
CA LEU A 136 28.95 -15.59 17.66
C LEU A 136 27.99 -14.99 16.63
N VAL A 137 28.34 -15.11 15.36
CA VAL A 137 27.38 -15.04 14.25
C VAL A 137 27.35 -16.43 13.66
N LYS A 138 26.19 -17.03 13.70
CA LYS A 138 25.97 -18.36 13.16
C LYS A 138 25.21 -18.26 11.87
N VAL A 139 25.76 -18.84 10.81
CA VAL A 139 25.02 -19.11 9.59
C VAL A 139 24.09 -20.28 9.87
N GLU A 140 22.79 -20.00 9.98
CA GLU A 140 21.77 -20.99 10.28
C GLU A 140 21.32 -21.76 9.05
N ALA A 141 21.24 -21.07 7.90
CA ALA A 141 20.92 -21.66 6.61
C ALA A 141 21.56 -20.86 5.46
N ARG A 142 21.78 -21.53 4.33
CA ARG A 142 22.18 -20.92 3.07
C ARG A 142 21.47 -21.64 1.92
N PHE A 143 20.85 -20.86 1.02
CA PHE A 143 20.15 -21.40 -0.14
C PHE A 143 19.94 -20.32 -1.22
N GLU A 144 19.63 -20.74 -2.44
CA GLU A 144 19.28 -19.86 -3.54
C GLU A 144 17.78 -19.88 -3.79
N VAL A 145 17.21 -18.70 -4.09
CA VAL A 145 15.81 -18.52 -4.50
C VAL A 145 15.76 -17.48 -5.62
N GLY A 146 15.37 -17.88 -6.84
CA GLY A 146 15.41 -17.02 -8.01
C GLY A 146 16.80 -16.43 -8.24
N GLU A 147 16.89 -15.13 -8.29
CA GLU A 147 18.13 -14.36 -8.42
C GLU A 147 18.83 -14.08 -7.08
N TYR A 148 18.29 -14.54 -5.96
CA TYR A 148 18.81 -14.24 -4.63
C TYR A 148 19.64 -15.38 -4.05
N ASP A 149 20.85 -15.05 -3.57
CA ASP A 149 21.65 -15.89 -2.70
C ASP A 149 21.30 -15.52 -1.24
N VAL A 150 20.67 -16.42 -0.53
CA VAL A 150 20.10 -16.17 0.80
C VAL A 150 20.96 -16.82 1.89
N VAL A 151 21.17 -16.07 2.97
CA VAL A 151 21.81 -16.55 4.20
C VAL A 151 20.93 -16.16 5.38
N ILE A 152 20.65 -17.09 6.28
CA ILE A 152 19.98 -16.81 7.55
C ILE A 152 21.02 -16.79 8.66
N LEU A 153 21.09 -15.67 9.39
CA LEU A 153 22.05 -15.45 10.45
C LEU A 153 21.38 -15.36 11.82
N SER A 154 22.03 -15.91 12.83
CA SER A 154 21.81 -15.58 14.25
C SER A 154 22.99 -14.76 14.74
N ALA A 155 22.74 -13.71 15.51
CA ALA A 155 23.77 -12.90 16.12
C ALA A 155 23.51 -12.74 17.62
N LYS A 156 24.56 -12.81 18.43
CA LYS A 156 24.51 -12.52 19.87
C LYS A 156 24.95 -11.10 20.20
N ASP A 157 25.59 -10.43 19.24
CA ASP A 157 26.07 -9.06 19.34
C ASP A 157 25.87 -8.30 18.04
N ALA A 158 25.49 -7.04 18.13
CA ALA A 158 25.18 -6.19 16.97
C ALA A 158 26.45 -5.71 16.24
N LEU A 159 27.55 -5.47 16.94
CA LEU A 159 28.83 -5.11 16.31
C LEU A 159 29.42 -6.32 15.58
N ALA A 160 29.33 -7.50 16.16
CA ALA A 160 29.76 -8.74 15.51
C ALA A 160 28.96 -9.01 14.24
N LEU A 161 27.63 -8.71 14.23
CA LEU A 161 26.82 -8.80 13.02
C LEU A 161 27.25 -7.80 11.95
N GLU A 162 27.48 -6.54 12.34
CA GLU A 162 28.01 -5.50 11.43
C GLU A 162 29.34 -5.92 10.82
N GLN A 163 30.26 -6.40 11.67
CA GLN A 163 31.59 -6.86 11.23
C GLN A 163 31.48 -8.07 10.28
N TRP A 164 30.65 -9.07 10.63
CA TRP A 164 30.44 -10.24 9.77
C TRP A 164 29.90 -9.85 8.39
N LEU A 165 28.93 -8.93 8.33
CA LEU A 165 28.39 -8.41 7.07
C LEU A 165 29.48 -7.74 6.24
N LYS A 166 30.36 -6.92 6.84
CA LYS A 166 31.47 -6.26 6.15
C LYS A 166 32.51 -7.28 5.62
N GLU A 167 32.90 -8.25 6.45
CA GLU A 167 33.84 -9.31 6.07
C GLU A 167 33.34 -10.18 4.91
N ASN A 168 32.02 -10.42 4.87
CA ASN A 168 31.37 -11.14 3.77
C ASN A 168 31.01 -10.24 2.57
N LYS A 169 31.63 -9.05 2.49
CA LYS A 169 31.49 -8.08 1.38
C LYS A 169 30.07 -7.51 1.20
N TYR A 170 29.31 -7.45 2.29
CA TYR A 170 28.11 -6.63 2.34
C TYR A 170 28.51 -5.22 2.73
N ARG A 171 28.20 -4.25 1.88
CA ARG A 171 28.55 -2.86 2.15
C ARG A 171 27.46 -2.20 2.96
N ILE A 172 27.62 -2.16 4.26
CA ILE A 172 26.72 -1.50 5.20
C ILE A 172 27.26 -0.12 5.59
N PRO A 173 26.38 0.88 5.75
CA PRO A 173 26.80 2.19 6.26
C PRO A 173 27.45 2.07 7.63
N GLU A 174 28.38 2.97 7.91
CA GLU A 174 28.98 3.05 9.25
C GLU A 174 27.93 3.42 10.30
N GLY A 175 28.04 2.82 11.50
CA GLY A 175 27.11 3.06 12.58
C GLY A 175 25.78 2.29 12.45
N ALA A 176 25.75 1.18 11.72
CA ALA A 176 24.58 0.32 11.59
C ALA A 176 24.27 -0.49 12.87
N ALA A 177 25.27 -0.81 13.67
CA ALA A 177 25.13 -1.65 14.88
C ALA A 177 24.03 -1.17 15.85
N PRO A 178 23.85 0.12 16.16
CA PRO A 178 22.74 0.58 17.00
C PRO A 178 21.35 0.20 16.47
N LEU A 179 21.16 0.13 15.14
CA LEU A 179 19.89 -0.28 14.52
C LEU A 179 19.69 -1.81 14.56
N PHE A 180 20.75 -2.60 14.54
CA PHE A 180 20.69 -4.06 14.74
C PHE A 180 20.41 -4.44 16.19
N ARG A 181 20.89 -3.64 17.16
CA ARG A 181 20.86 -3.97 18.59
C ARG A 181 19.48 -4.39 19.11
N PRO A 182 18.37 -3.69 18.82
CA PRO A 182 17.05 -4.11 19.31
C PRO A 182 16.64 -5.50 18.83
N TYR A 183 16.99 -5.85 17.59
CA TYR A 183 16.65 -7.15 17.00
C TYR A 183 17.53 -8.27 17.55
N VAL A 184 18.82 -8.00 17.75
CA VAL A 184 19.73 -8.95 18.39
C VAL A 184 19.31 -9.22 19.83
N GLN A 185 18.93 -8.18 20.60
CA GLN A 185 18.44 -8.31 21.97
C GLN A 185 17.14 -9.11 22.07
N GLN A 186 16.26 -9.02 21.08
CA GLN A 186 15.05 -9.82 20.98
C GLN A 186 15.31 -11.25 20.49
N GLY A 187 16.55 -11.60 20.15
CA GLY A 187 16.92 -12.92 19.64
C GLY A 187 16.46 -13.21 18.22
N LEU A 188 16.06 -12.17 17.46
CA LEU A 188 15.66 -12.33 16.07
C LEU A 188 16.80 -12.86 15.21
N LYS A 189 16.44 -13.46 14.09
CA LYS A 189 17.35 -13.91 13.05
C LYS A 189 17.40 -12.85 11.96
N PHE A 190 18.39 -12.94 11.09
CA PHE A 190 18.53 -12.01 9.99
C PHE A 190 18.50 -12.77 8.67
N PHE A 191 17.45 -12.53 7.90
CA PHE A 191 17.39 -12.94 6.51
C PHE A 191 18.26 -11.96 5.72
N VAL A 192 19.32 -12.47 5.12
CA VAL A 192 20.25 -11.68 4.32
C VAL A 192 20.21 -12.23 2.90
N ALA A 193 19.79 -11.41 1.94
CA ALA A 193 19.73 -11.79 0.54
C ALA A 193 20.66 -10.90 -0.31
N LYS A 194 21.51 -11.54 -1.12
CA LYS A 194 22.38 -10.89 -2.10
C LYS A 194 21.90 -11.21 -3.50
N VAL A 195 21.91 -10.22 -4.38
CA VAL A 195 21.46 -10.42 -5.76
C VAL A 195 22.61 -10.98 -6.61
N ASN A 196 22.32 -12.06 -7.32
CA ASN A 196 23.20 -12.58 -8.34
C ASN A 196 23.02 -11.80 -9.65
N ALA A 197 23.93 -10.88 -9.92
CA ALA A 197 23.87 -9.98 -11.08
C ALA A 197 23.74 -10.69 -12.45
N LYS A 198 24.16 -11.96 -12.54
CA LYS A 198 24.05 -12.76 -13.77
C LYS A 198 22.63 -13.26 -14.05
N LYS A 199 21.75 -13.22 -13.03
CA LYS A 199 20.36 -13.67 -13.11
C LYS A 199 19.36 -12.52 -13.22
N VAL A 200 19.82 -11.27 -13.33
CA VAL A 200 18.97 -10.07 -13.32
C VAL A 200 18.90 -9.43 -14.69
N THR A 201 17.70 -9.02 -15.09
CA THR A 201 17.48 -8.16 -16.25
C THR A 201 17.41 -6.70 -15.83
N PHE A 202 17.91 -5.81 -16.70
CA PHE A 202 17.86 -4.36 -16.48
C PHE A 202 16.95 -3.72 -17.51
N GLU A 203 16.08 -2.83 -17.04
CA GLU A 203 15.30 -1.94 -17.89
C GLU A 203 15.54 -0.50 -17.48
N LYS A 204 15.93 0.34 -18.43
CA LYS A 204 16.21 1.78 -18.20
C LYS A 204 17.17 2.03 -17.01
N GLY A 205 18.15 1.15 -16.81
CA GLY A 205 19.13 1.26 -15.73
C GLY A 205 18.65 0.75 -14.35
N MET A 206 17.43 0.27 -14.25
CA MET A 206 16.86 -0.33 -13.02
C MET A 206 16.95 -1.85 -13.07
N ALA A 207 17.40 -2.47 -11.98
CA ALA A 207 17.36 -3.91 -11.83
C ALA A 207 15.92 -4.36 -11.58
N LYS A 208 15.38 -5.21 -12.46
CA LYS A 208 14.10 -5.88 -12.25
C LYS A 208 14.27 -7.05 -11.30
N LEU A 209 14.11 -6.79 -10.01
CA LEU A 209 14.15 -7.84 -9.00
C LEU A 209 12.76 -8.46 -8.82
N SER A 210 12.70 -9.78 -8.72
CA SER A 210 11.46 -10.49 -8.38
C SER A 210 11.07 -10.17 -6.94
N PRO A 211 9.79 -9.92 -6.65
CA PRO A 211 9.33 -9.80 -5.27
C PRO A 211 9.66 -11.08 -4.49
N LEU A 212 10.02 -10.90 -3.21
CA LEU A 212 10.28 -12.00 -2.31
C LEU A 212 9.08 -12.25 -1.41
N ARG A 213 8.77 -13.51 -1.20
CA ARG A 213 7.78 -13.98 -0.23
C ARG A 213 8.42 -14.97 0.71
N PHE A 214 8.14 -14.82 2.02
CA PHE A 214 8.44 -15.84 3.03
C PHE A 214 7.36 -15.89 4.11
N PHE A 215 7.28 -17.02 4.82
CA PHE A 215 6.31 -17.20 5.88
C PHE A 215 6.96 -17.76 7.15
N TYR A 216 6.35 -17.44 8.27
CA TYR A 216 6.77 -17.88 9.60
C TYR A 216 5.61 -17.86 10.58
N ASP A 217 5.78 -18.53 11.71
CA ASP A 217 4.88 -18.46 12.84
C ASP A 217 5.46 -17.57 13.93
N SER A 218 4.67 -16.64 14.46
CA SER A 218 5.00 -15.72 15.54
C SER A 218 3.75 -15.25 16.24
N GLU A 219 3.76 -15.18 17.56
CA GLU A 219 2.65 -14.59 18.33
C GLU A 219 2.47 -13.10 17.97
N LYS A 220 3.58 -12.39 17.78
CA LYS A 220 3.55 -10.99 17.38
C LYS A 220 3.27 -10.85 15.88
N PHE A 221 2.38 -9.93 15.56
CA PHE A 221 2.18 -9.48 14.18
C PHE A 221 2.84 -8.12 14.00
N GLU A 222 4.07 -8.14 13.55
CA GLU A 222 4.92 -6.94 13.42
C GLU A 222 5.69 -6.91 12.10
N LEU A 223 6.01 -5.71 11.64
CA LEU A 223 6.84 -5.47 10.45
C LEU A 223 8.07 -4.65 10.87
N PRO A 224 9.30 -5.22 10.78
CA PRO A 224 10.52 -4.51 11.14
C PRO A 224 10.88 -3.48 10.04
N VAL A 225 10.70 -2.21 10.34
CA VAL A 225 10.91 -1.10 9.39
C VAL A 225 12.07 -0.18 9.77
N ARG A 226 12.55 -0.23 11.01
CA ARG A 226 13.60 0.69 11.51
C ARG A 226 14.94 0.54 10.80
N LEU A 227 15.27 -0.65 10.29
CA LEU A 227 16.51 -0.82 9.53
C LEU A 227 16.54 0.02 8.25
N GLY A 228 15.39 0.26 7.64
CA GLY A 228 15.28 1.14 6.48
C GLY A 228 15.70 2.58 6.75
N LEU A 229 15.62 3.04 8.01
CA LEU A 229 15.99 4.39 8.40
C LEU A 229 17.49 4.69 8.24
N ILE A 230 18.35 3.69 8.14
CA ILE A 230 19.79 3.93 7.99
C ILE A 230 20.10 4.69 6.69
N ASN A 231 19.35 4.41 5.64
CA ASN A 231 19.48 5.06 4.33
C ASN A 231 18.55 6.27 4.16
N ALA A 232 17.70 6.56 5.17
CA ALA A 232 16.74 7.65 5.10
C ALA A 232 17.42 9.00 5.21
N LYS A 233 17.38 9.80 4.14
CA LYS A 233 17.75 11.21 4.16
C LYS A 233 16.59 12.10 4.62
N GLU A 234 15.38 11.75 4.24
CA GLU A 234 14.14 12.49 4.48
C GLU A 234 13.00 11.56 4.93
N LYS A 235 11.77 12.07 4.93
CA LYS A 235 10.56 11.28 5.19
C LYS A 235 10.33 10.23 4.12
N GLN A 236 9.86 9.09 4.56
CA GLN A 236 9.69 7.88 3.76
C GLN A 236 8.23 7.45 3.76
N ASP A 237 7.74 7.05 2.59
CA ASP A 237 6.40 6.47 2.43
C ASP A 237 6.47 4.94 2.37
N LEU A 238 5.59 4.29 3.11
CA LEU A 238 5.43 2.85 3.14
C LEU A 238 3.95 2.50 2.98
N ILE A 239 3.66 1.70 1.98
CA ILE A 239 2.32 1.15 1.77
C ILE A 239 2.31 -0.31 2.20
N VAL A 240 1.49 -0.60 3.22
CA VAL A 240 1.30 -1.96 3.72
C VAL A 240 -0.11 -2.41 3.36
N HIS A 241 -0.18 -3.50 2.63
CA HIS A 241 -1.41 -4.22 2.35
C HIS A 241 -1.52 -5.40 3.33
N VAL A 242 -2.62 -5.50 4.04
CA VAL A 242 -2.90 -6.65 4.91
C VAL A 242 -4.11 -7.39 4.38
N LEU A 243 -3.93 -8.67 4.06
CA LEU A 243 -4.98 -9.59 3.65
C LEU A 243 -5.24 -10.58 4.80
N ALA A 244 -6.42 -10.52 5.39
CA ALA A 244 -6.81 -11.43 6.47
C ALA A 244 -8.29 -11.79 6.38
N ARG A 245 -8.65 -13.02 6.83
CA ARG A 245 -10.03 -13.51 6.73
C ARG A 245 -10.98 -12.71 7.61
N ASN A 246 -12.00 -12.14 7.00
CA ASN A 246 -13.06 -11.34 7.63
C ASN A 246 -12.55 -10.22 8.56
N GLN A 247 -11.27 -9.83 8.43
CA GLN A 247 -10.62 -8.96 9.40
C GLN A 247 -9.77 -7.90 8.71
N ARG A 248 -10.06 -6.61 9.01
CA ARG A 248 -9.11 -5.52 8.73
C ARG A 248 -8.13 -5.34 9.89
N TYR A 249 -7.00 -4.72 9.58
CA TYR A 249 -5.96 -4.41 10.56
C TYR A 249 -5.66 -2.92 10.62
N GLU A 250 -5.14 -2.49 11.77
CA GLU A 250 -4.57 -1.17 12.02
C GLU A 250 -3.32 -1.31 12.88
N LEU A 251 -2.60 -0.22 13.15
CA LEU A 251 -1.43 -0.28 14.01
C LEU A 251 -1.81 -0.16 15.49
N ALA A 252 -1.16 -0.98 16.32
CA ALA A 252 -1.34 -0.97 17.78
C ALA A 252 -0.55 0.15 18.44
N ASN A 253 0.60 0.52 17.89
CA ASN A 253 1.59 1.41 18.51
C ASN A 253 1.69 2.81 17.85
N LEU A 254 0.86 3.10 16.85
CA LEU A 254 0.75 4.42 16.24
C LEU A 254 -0.72 4.88 16.16
N PRO A 255 -1.00 6.18 16.12
CA PRO A 255 -2.34 6.68 15.83
C PRO A 255 -2.84 6.20 14.46
N ASN A 256 -4.12 5.88 14.36
CA ASN A 256 -4.75 5.46 13.10
C ASN A 256 -5.84 6.46 12.71
N VAL A 257 -5.84 6.84 11.44
CA VAL A 257 -6.88 7.70 10.85
C VAL A 257 -7.28 7.14 9.49
N THR A 258 -8.47 7.48 9.04
CA THR A 258 -8.89 7.25 7.65
C THR A 258 -8.63 8.49 6.82
N ILE A 259 -8.31 8.31 5.55
CA ILE A 259 -8.23 9.44 4.61
C ILE A 259 -9.64 10.02 4.38
N PRO A 260 -9.82 11.35 4.29
CA PRO A 260 -11.08 11.94 3.82
C PRO A 260 -11.46 11.36 2.46
N THR A 261 -12.72 11.00 2.31
CA THR A 261 -13.21 10.30 1.12
C THR A 261 -14.52 10.86 0.60
N ASN A 262 -14.91 10.49 -0.63
CA ASN A 262 -16.11 10.96 -1.32
C ASN A 262 -16.21 12.49 -1.38
N ILE A 263 -15.10 13.12 -1.77
CA ILE A 263 -15.03 14.55 -1.99
C ILE A 263 -15.35 14.83 -3.46
N ASP A 264 -16.27 15.76 -3.71
CA ASP A 264 -16.50 16.29 -5.05
C ASP A 264 -15.31 17.16 -5.46
N LEU A 265 -14.79 16.92 -6.66
CA LEU A 265 -13.66 17.64 -7.22
C LEU A 265 -14.05 18.42 -8.48
N ALA A 266 -13.36 19.52 -8.69
CA ALA A 266 -13.46 20.29 -9.92
C ALA A 266 -13.01 19.44 -11.13
N PRO A 267 -13.57 19.68 -12.34
CA PRO A 267 -13.20 18.92 -13.55
C PRO A 267 -11.70 18.95 -13.89
N SER A 268 -10.99 20.00 -13.51
CA SER A 268 -9.52 20.09 -13.65
C SER A 268 -8.75 19.02 -12.86
N ALA A 269 -9.37 18.43 -11.83
CA ALA A 269 -8.78 17.33 -11.08
C ALA A 269 -8.50 16.10 -11.95
N LYS A 270 -9.13 15.94 -13.11
CA LYS A 270 -8.88 14.82 -14.03
C LYS A 270 -7.39 14.67 -14.39
N THR A 271 -6.70 15.77 -14.61
CA THR A 271 -5.26 15.77 -14.94
C THR A 271 -4.36 16.04 -13.72
N GLU A 272 -4.93 16.50 -12.62
CA GLU A 272 -4.20 16.91 -11.43
C GLU A 272 -4.44 16.00 -10.20
N PHE A 273 -5.12 14.87 -10.39
CA PHE A 273 -5.52 13.99 -9.28
C PHE A 273 -4.35 13.51 -8.40
N PRO A 274 -3.19 13.12 -8.94
CA PRO A 274 -2.05 12.75 -8.10
C PRO A 274 -1.58 13.89 -7.18
N PHE A 275 -1.57 15.12 -7.67
CA PHE A 275 -1.20 16.31 -6.87
C PHE A 275 -2.23 16.62 -5.79
N PHE A 276 -3.53 16.51 -6.13
CA PHE A 276 -4.61 16.63 -5.15
C PHE A 276 -4.46 15.61 -4.03
N TYR A 277 -4.27 14.34 -4.39
CA TYR A 277 -4.21 13.27 -3.40
C TYR A 277 -3.01 13.40 -2.46
N VAL A 278 -1.82 13.70 -2.98
CA VAL A 278 -0.62 13.94 -2.16
C VAL A 278 -0.83 15.11 -1.21
N SER A 279 -1.44 16.20 -1.68
CA SER A 279 -1.77 17.36 -0.85
C SER A 279 -2.78 17.01 0.26
N LEU A 280 -3.81 16.22 -0.06
CA LEU A 280 -4.79 15.74 0.91
C LEU A 280 -4.15 14.85 2.00
N PHE A 281 -3.29 13.94 1.59
CA PHE A 281 -2.54 13.05 2.48
C PHE A 281 -1.63 13.86 3.42
N ASP A 282 -0.85 14.79 2.88
CA ASP A 282 0.03 15.66 3.67
C ASP A 282 -0.74 16.47 4.70
N ARG A 283 -1.89 17.02 4.30
CA ARG A 283 -2.76 17.79 5.21
C ARG A 283 -3.40 16.90 6.27
N THR A 284 -3.78 15.67 5.92
CA THR A 284 -4.28 14.68 6.88
C THR A 284 -3.24 14.38 7.95
N LEU A 285 -1.97 14.17 7.57
CA LEU A 285 -0.88 13.93 8.49
C LEU A 285 -0.49 15.19 9.30
N ALA A 286 -0.59 16.38 8.72
CA ALA A 286 -0.37 17.63 9.47
C ALA A 286 -1.37 17.81 10.62
N ARG A 287 -2.62 17.35 10.43
CA ARG A 287 -3.66 17.33 11.48
C ARG A 287 -3.51 16.17 12.46
N ASN A 288 -2.88 15.09 12.03
CA ASN A 288 -2.73 13.87 12.81
C ASN A 288 -1.25 13.41 12.79
N PRO A 289 -0.36 14.08 13.51
CA PRO A 289 1.07 13.78 13.50
C PRO A 289 1.35 12.32 13.86
N LYS A 290 2.26 11.67 13.11
CA LYS A 290 2.68 10.26 13.27
C LYS A 290 1.56 9.24 13.02
N ALA A 291 0.39 9.64 12.55
CA ALA A 291 -0.68 8.71 12.26
C ALA A 291 -0.35 7.84 11.02
N VAL A 292 -0.90 6.64 11.02
CA VAL A 292 -1.01 5.80 9.83
C VAL A 292 -2.40 5.98 9.24
N VAL A 293 -2.44 6.15 7.92
CA VAL A 293 -3.65 6.46 7.19
C VAL A 293 -4.21 5.17 6.57
N THR A 294 -5.44 4.81 6.93
CA THR A 294 -6.20 3.77 6.21
C THR A 294 -6.78 4.39 4.94
N GLU A 295 -6.38 3.87 3.78
CA GLU A 295 -6.84 4.29 2.46
C GLU A 295 -7.89 3.35 1.88
N TYR A 296 -7.89 2.09 2.31
CA TYR A 296 -8.79 1.05 1.83
C TYR A 296 -9.02 -0.03 2.90
N ALA A 297 -10.25 -0.50 3.01
CA ALA A 297 -10.63 -1.68 3.78
C ALA A 297 -11.90 -2.29 3.14
N TRP A 298 -11.72 -3.31 2.29
CA TRP A 298 -12.80 -3.90 1.51
C TRP A 298 -12.54 -5.38 1.26
N GLN A 299 -13.60 -6.13 0.94
CA GLN A 299 -13.45 -7.51 0.53
C GLN A 299 -12.63 -7.58 -0.78
N ALA A 300 -11.55 -8.38 -0.78
CA ALA A 300 -10.57 -8.37 -1.87
C ALA A 300 -11.09 -8.98 -3.18
N THR A 301 -12.25 -9.66 -3.15
CA THR A 301 -12.93 -10.25 -4.31
C THR A 301 -14.05 -9.36 -4.87
N SER A 302 -14.15 -8.11 -4.40
CA SER A 302 -15.14 -7.14 -4.89
C SER A 302 -14.57 -5.72 -4.85
N CYS A 303 -15.22 -4.79 -5.50
CA CYS A 303 -14.89 -3.36 -5.52
C CYS A 303 -16.09 -2.53 -6.02
N ASP A 304 -16.09 -1.20 -5.77
CA ASP A 304 -17.19 -0.29 -6.06
C ASP A 304 -16.68 1.15 -6.31
N PRO A 305 -16.52 1.63 -7.56
CA PRO A 305 -16.40 0.84 -8.78
C PRO A 305 -15.05 0.12 -8.86
N CYS A 306 -14.96 -0.89 -9.69
CA CYS A 306 -13.74 -1.65 -9.87
C CYS A 306 -12.74 -0.93 -10.81
N PRO A 307 -11.54 -0.54 -10.34
CA PRO A 307 -10.49 0.03 -11.20
C PRO A 307 -9.72 -1.06 -11.98
N THR A 308 -9.85 -2.30 -11.56
CA THR A 308 -9.28 -3.51 -12.15
C THR A 308 -10.11 -4.70 -11.70
N SER A 309 -9.88 -5.87 -12.29
CA SER A 309 -10.50 -7.11 -11.79
C SER A 309 -10.11 -7.35 -10.33
N PRO A 310 -11.04 -7.78 -9.48
CA PRO A 310 -10.75 -8.21 -8.12
C PRO A 310 -9.70 -9.34 -8.08
N LEU A 311 -9.13 -9.59 -6.89
CA LEU A 311 -8.13 -10.65 -6.73
C LEU A 311 -8.75 -12.03 -6.95
N SER A 312 -8.05 -12.86 -7.71
CA SER A 312 -8.41 -14.24 -8.01
C SER A 312 -7.88 -15.22 -6.96
N ALA A 313 -8.36 -16.45 -6.97
CA ALA A 313 -7.82 -17.53 -6.15
C ALA A 313 -6.32 -17.76 -6.37
N GLU A 314 -5.83 -17.58 -7.61
CA GLU A 314 -4.40 -17.67 -7.94
C GLU A 314 -3.61 -16.52 -7.32
N ASP A 315 -4.15 -15.31 -7.30
CA ASP A 315 -3.52 -14.16 -6.63
C ASP A 315 -3.38 -14.41 -5.12
N PHE A 316 -4.43 -14.94 -4.47
CA PHE A 316 -4.37 -15.30 -3.04
C PHE A 316 -3.34 -16.39 -2.78
N ALA A 317 -3.32 -17.46 -3.58
CA ALA A 317 -2.33 -18.54 -3.45
C ALA A 317 -0.91 -18.00 -3.65
N THR A 318 -0.71 -17.14 -4.65
CA THR A 318 0.58 -16.47 -4.90
C THR A 318 1.03 -15.64 -3.71
N LEU A 319 0.12 -14.86 -3.10
CA LEU A 319 0.41 -13.99 -1.97
C LEU A 319 0.56 -14.76 -0.64
N GLY A 320 0.03 -15.98 -0.51
CA GLY A 320 0.28 -16.77 0.69
C GLY A 320 -0.87 -17.66 1.18
N ALA A 321 -2.03 -17.64 0.56
CA ALA A 321 -3.14 -18.48 1.00
C ALA A 321 -2.81 -19.99 0.94
N ASP A 322 -1.87 -20.39 0.06
CA ASP A 322 -1.34 -21.75 -0.07
C ASP A 322 -0.64 -22.30 1.19
N VAL A 323 -0.23 -21.43 2.10
CA VAL A 323 0.49 -21.80 3.35
C VAL A 323 -0.23 -21.38 4.63
N LEU A 324 -1.39 -20.73 4.52
CA LEU A 324 -2.25 -20.44 5.66
C LEU A 324 -3.02 -21.71 6.10
N ALA A 325 -3.26 -21.85 7.40
CA ALA A 325 -4.02 -22.96 7.90
C ALA A 325 -5.50 -22.83 7.54
N THR A 326 -6.03 -23.79 6.82
CA THR A 326 -7.44 -23.85 6.45
C THR A 326 -8.23 -24.64 7.51
N LYS A 327 -8.60 -23.99 8.62
CA LYS A 327 -9.77 -24.44 9.37
C LYS A 327 -10.99 -23.80 8.72
N GLN A 328 -11.47 -24.40 7.66
CA GLN A 328 -12.66 -23.92 6.96
C GLN A 328 -13.92 -24.53 7.56
N SER A 329 -14.98 -23.73 7.71
CA SER A 329 -16.34 -24.25 7.81
C SER A 329 -16.73 -24.88 6.48
N GLU A 330 -17.77 -25.73 6.46
CA GLU A 330 -18.24 -26.34 5.20
C GLU A 330 -18.66 -25.27 4.16
N GLU A 331 -19.20 -24.14 4.59
CA GLU A 331 -19.50 -22.98 3.75
C GLU A 331 -18.24 -22.31 3.16
N ASP A 332 -17.15 -22.28 3.90
CA ASP A 332 -15.86 -21.68 3.50
C ASP A 332 -15.12 -22.54 2.48
N GLN A 333 -15.41 -23.83 2.38
CA GLN A 333 -14.78 -24.74 1.43
C GLN A 333 -15.10 -24.35 -0.03
N TRP A 334 -16.26 -23.76 -0.28
CA TRP A 334 -16.74 -23.46 -1.64
C TRP A 334 -16.17 -22.17 -2.22
N LYS A 335 -15.78 -21.18 -1.40
CA LYS A 335 -15.22 -19.89 -1.86
C LYS A 335 -14.31 -19.25 -0.80
N PRO A 336 -13.17 -19.88 -0.47
CA PRO A 336 -12.27 -19.39 0.58
C PRO A 336 -11.70 -17.97 0.31
N GLU A 337 -11.60 -17.60 -0.97
CA GLU A 337 -11.12 -16.28 -1.40
C GLU A 337 -12.07 -15.13 -1.06
N ARG A 338 -13.37 -15.37 -0.92
CA ARG A 338 -14.37 -14.34 -0.59
C ARG A 338 -14.27 -13.80 0.82
N GLN A 339 -13.47 -14.43 1.66
CA GLN A 339 -13.34 -14.05 3.06
C GLN A 339 -12.22 -13.05 3.31
N PHE A 340 -11.27 -12.89 2.40
CA PHE A 340 -10.16 -11.98 2.62
C PHE A 340 -10.58 -10.52 2.51
N VAL A 341 -10.34 -9.77 3.58
CA VAL A 341 -10.40 -8.31 3.60
C VAL A 341 -9.02 -7.79 3.26
N LEU A 342 -8.94 -6.92 2.26
CA LEU A 342 -7.75 -6.15 1.91
C LEU A 342 -7.79 -4.83 2.68
N THR A 343 -6.81 -4.60 3.55
CA THR A 343 -6.59 -3.31 4.21
C THR A 343 -5.35 -2.67 3.61
N ARG A 344 -5.45 -1.42 3.15
CA ARG A 344 -4.31 -0.60 2.72
C ARG A 344 -4.01 0.45 3.78
N LEU A 345 -2.82 0.41 4.31
CA LEU A 345 -2.28 1.35 5.28
C LEU A 345 -1.12 2.12 4.65
N HIS A 346 -1.15 3.44 4.75
CA HIS A 346 -0.09 4.31 4.27
C HIS A 346 0.57 5.00 5.46
N ALA A 347 1.83 4.67 5.70
CA ALA A 347 2.65 5.25 6.75
C ALA A 347 3.69 6.20 6.15
N ARG A 348 3.92 7.35 6.78
CA ARG A 348 5.02 8.25 6.47
C ARG A 348 5.84 8.52 7.72
N TYR A 349 7.11 8.24 7.67
CA TYR A 349 7.99 8.34 8.82
C TYR A 349 9.42 8.77 8.45
N ASP A 350 10.16 9.18 9.45
CA ASP A 350 11.59 9.51 9.41
C ASP A 350 12.28 9.03 10.70
N LYS A 351 13.56 9.32 10.84
CA LYS A 351 14.34 8.97 12.04
C LYS A 351 13.80 9.59 13.33
N ALA A 352 13.12 10.74 13.25
CA ALA A 352 12.58 11.45 14.40
C ALA A 352 11.18 10.95 14.78
N SER A 353 10.40 10.47 13.82
CA SER A 353 9.00 10.06 14.03
C SER A 353 8.83 8.58 14.33
N LEU A 354 9.72 7.71 13.83
CA LEU A 354 9.63 6.26 14.01
C LEU A 354 10.54 5.76 15.16
N GLY A 355 9.95 5.58 16.33
CA GLY A 355 10.66 5.03 17.51
C GLY A 355 10.71 3.50 17.55
N GLU A 356 9.68 2.83 17.02
CA GLU A 356 9.48 1.39 17.07
C GLU A 356 9.08 0.82 15.70
N ASP A 357 9.15 -0.50 15.56
CA ASP A 357 8.64 -1.20 14.39
C ASP A 357 7.10 -1.17 14.36
N LEU A 358 6.50 -1.45 13.21
CA LEU A 358 5.05 -1.43 13.08
C LEU A 358 4.44 -2.68 13.70
N VAL A 359 3.56 -2.51 14.69
CA VAL A 359 2.85 -3.59 15.36
C VAL A 359 1.38 -3.53 14.96
N PHE A 360 0.85 -4.61 14.39
CA PHE A 360 -0.52 -4.67 13.89
C PHE A 360 -1.47 -5.25 14.94
N ARG A 361 -2.70 -4.76 14.91
CA ARG A 361 -3.84 -5.32 15.67
C ARG A 361 -5.07 -5.43 14.78
N ALA A 362 -5.93 -6.38 15.09
CA ALA A 362 -7.26 -6.50 14.52
C ALA A 362 -8.09 -5.25 14.83
N ALA A 363 -8.85 -4.78 13.86
CA ALA A 363 -9.69 -3.58 13.98
C ALA A 363 -11.13 -3.84 13.57
N LYS A 364 -12.07 -3.05 14.14
CA LYS A 364 -13.49 -3.15 13.83
C LYS A 364 -13.76 -2.78 12.37
N PRO A 365 -14.75 -3.40 11.72
CA PRO A 365 -15.12 -3.06 10.36
C PRO A 365 -15.55 -1.60 10.21
N ILE A 366 -15.25 -1.02 9.05
CA ILE A 366 -15.60 0.35 8.67
C ILE A 366 -16.16 0.39 7.26
N VAL A 367 -17.07 1.35 7.03
CA VAL A 367 -17.59 1.70 5.72
C VAL A 367 -17.39 3.17 5.45
N GLY A 368 -17.38 3.56 4.17
CA GLY A 368 -17.28 4.93 3.70
C GLY A 368 -16.68 4.99 2.29
N GLY A 369 -16.94 6.08 1.59
CA GLY A 369 -16.45 6.23 0.22
C GLY A 369 -17.11 5.31 -0.81
N ARG A 370 -18.30 4.79 -0.53
CA ARG A 370 -19.08 3.94 -1.43
C ARG A 370 -19.76 4.77 -2.53
N GLU A 371 -20.14 4.12 -3.61
CA GLU A 371 -20.64 4.79 -4.81
C GLU A 371 -22.01 5.44 -4.64
N PHE A 372 -22.87 4.85 -3.86
CA PHE A 372 -24.25 5.33 -3.75
C PHE A 372 -24.37 6.69 -3.02
N VAL A 373 -25.35 7.47 -3.45
CA VAL A 373 -25.76 8.72 -2.81
C VAL A 373 -26.88 8.43 -1.84
N THR A 374 -26.73 8.84 -0.58
CA THR A 374 -27.71 8.53 0.47
C THR A 374 -28.77 9.64 0.58
N ASN A 375 -30.01 9.36 0.20
CA ASN A 375 -31.19 10.20 0.46
C ASN A 375 -30.97 11.69 0.12
N ASP A 376 -30.57 12.02 -1.09
CA ASP A 376 -30.30 13.38 -1.59
C ASP A 376 -29.25 14.20 -0.80
N LYS A 377 -28.58 13.58 0.14
CA LYS A 377 -27.61 14.25 1.01
C LYS A 377 -26.16 14.29 0.45
N GLY A 378 -25.99 13.87 -0.80
CA GLY A 378 -24.69 13.80 -1.43
C GLY A 378 -23.95 12.48 -1.19
N LEU A 379 -22.66 12.48 -1.49
CA LEU A 379 -21.80 11.30 -1.37
C LEU A 379 -21.60 10.91 0.11
N GLU A 380 -21.40 9.61 0.36
CA GLU A 380 -21.09 9.07 1.69
C GLU A 380 -19.68 9.47 2.11
N GLN A 381 -19.52 10.64 2.75
CA GLN A 381 -18.23 11.17 3.19
C GLN A 381 -17.75 10.53 4.50
N GLY A 382 -16.41 10.50 4.66
CA GLY A 382 -15.75 10.01 5.85
C GLY A 382 -15.89 8.50 6.07
N SER A 383 -15.54 8.04 7.26
CA SER A 383 -15.66 6.65 7.68
C SER A 383 -16.55 6.49 8.90
N ARG A 384 -17.28 5.39 8.98
CA ARG A 384 -18.08 5.02 10.15
C ARG A 384 -17.94 3.52 10.45
N ALA A 385 -18.15 3.13 11.70
CA ALA A 385 -18.21 1.73 12.10
C ALA A 385 -19.42 1.05 11.47
N ASP A 386 -19.25 -0.21 11.06
CA ASP A 386 -20.34 -1.03 10.49
C ASP A 386 -20.10 -2.52 10.82
N SER A 387 -20.97 -3.40 10.32
CA SER A 387 -20.83 -4.85 10.42
C SER A 387 -19.87 -5.45 9.37
N MET A 388 -19.57 -4.71 8.31
CA MET A 388 -18.70 -5.14 7.21
C MET A 388 -17.66 -4.08 6.85
N ASN A 389 -16.62 -4.48 6.13
CA ASN A 389 -15.59 -3.58 5.62
C ASN A 389 -15.91 -3.18 4.18
N ASN A 390 -16.34 -1.93 3.99
CA ASN A 390 -16.54 -1.31 2.69
C ASN A 390 -16.10 0.16 2.74
N PHE A 391 -14.80 0.38 2.99
CA PHE A 391 -14.18 1.69 3.02
C PHE A 391 -13.15 1.84 1.90
N GLN A 392 -13.18 2.96 1.20
CA GLN A 392 -12.21 3.30 0.17
C GLN A 392 -11.95 4.82 0.06
N ALA A 393 -10.74 5.18 -0.31
CA ALA A 393 -10.37 6.52 -0.72
C ALA A 393 -10.90 6.78 -2.14
N ARG A 394 -12.08 7.40 -2.25
CA ARG A 394 -12.73 7.72 -3.52
C ARG A 394 -13.01 9.20 -3.63
N TYR A 395 -12.85 9.74 -4.82
CA TYR A 395 -13.07 11.14 -5.17
C TYR A 395 -13.86 11.22 -6.46
N ALA A 396 -14.77 12.18 -6.59
CA ALA A 396 -15.70 12.22 -7.72
C ALA A 396 -15.70 13.55 -8.44
N ILE A 397 -15.63 13.52 -9.78
CA ILE A 397 -16.04 14.63 -10.61
C ILE A 397 -17.47 14.37 -11.03
N ARG A 398 -18.38 15.30 -10.73
CA ARG A 398 -19.78 15.18 -11.12
C ARG A 398 -20.14 16.25 -12.15
N TYR A 399 -20.64 15.80 -13.29
CA TYR A 399 -21.09 16.66 -14.40
C TYR A 399 -22.60 16.78 -14.38
N PRO A 400 -23.18 17.95 -13.97
CA PRO A 400 -24.61 18.18 -13.98
C PRO A 400 -25.21 18.08 -15.40
N TRP A 401 -26.48 17.68 -15.48
CA TRP A 401 -27.22 17.64 -16.74
C TRP A 401 -27.25 19.02 -17.42
N LYS A 402 -26.98 19.06 -18.72
CA LYS A 402 -26.92 20.28 -19.52
C LYS A 402 -27.95 20.28 -20.65
N GLY A 403 -28.69 19.18 -20.84
CA GLY A 403 -29.71 19.06 -21.86
C GLY A 403 -31.01 19.82 -21.52
N LYS A 404 -31.92 19.89 -22.46
CA LYS A 404 -33.28 20.41 -22.22
C LYS A 404 -34.02 19.47 -21.25
N VAL A 405 -34.91 20.05 -20.44
CA VAL A 405 -35.79 19.32 -19.55
C VAL A 405 -37.22 19.57 -20.00
N GLU A 406 -37.84 18.59 -20.61
CA GLU A 406 -39.14 18.75 -21.30
C GLU A 406 -40.30 18.01 -20.57
N CYS A 407 -40.00 17.22 -19.53
CA CYS A 407 -41.03 16.52 -18.75
C CYS A 407 -41.61 17.38 -17.61
N LYS A 408 -42.83 17.05 -17.20
CA LYS A 408 -43.56 17.79 -16.15
C LYS A 408 -43.01 17.55 -14.73
N SER A 409 -42.31 16.44 -14.52
CA SER A 409 -41.80 16.05 -13.20
C SER A 409 -40.34 15.53 -13.33
N PRO A 410 -39.37 16.43 -13.53
CA PRO A 410 -37.98 16.02 -13.67
C PRO A 410 -37.42 15.45 -12.34
N ILE A 411 -36.65 14.35 -12.44
CA ILE A 411 -35.95 13.72 -11.31
C ILE A 411 -34.45 13.93 -11.48
N TYR A 412 -33.89 14.86 -10.69
CA TYR A 412 -32.47 15.15 -10.64
C TYR A 412 -31.72 14.24 -9.66
N GLY A 413 -30.39 14.26 -9.71
CA GLY A 413 -29.53 13.54 -8.78
C GLY A 413 -29.30 12.06 -9.12
N ARG A 414 -29.70 11.63 -10.32
CA ARG A 414 -29.35 10.30 -10.84
C ARG A 414 -28.02 10.39 -11.57
N TRP A 415 -27.04 9.68 -11.06
CA TRP A 415 -25.65 9.72 -11.55
C TRP A 415 -25.29 8.39 -12.19
N GLY A 416 -24.61 8.43 -13.34
CA GLY A 416 -24.20 7.24 -14.09
C GLY A 416 -23.02 7.53 -15.02
N GLY A 417 -22.80 6.64 -15.97
CA GLY A 417 -21.80 6.80 -17.01
C GLY A 417 -22.07 7.96 -17.97
N PRO A 418 -21.14 8.23 -18.91
CA PRO A 418 -21.28 9.31 -19.88
C PRO A 418 -22.51 9.10 -20.79
N PRO A 419 -23.19 10.19 -21.20
CA PRO A 419 -24.41 10.08 -22.01
C PRO A 419 -24.18 9.48 -23.40
N SER A 420 -22.95 9.48 -23.90
CA SER A 420 -22.56 8.89 -25.20
C SER A 420 -22.54 7.37 -25.23
N GLY A 421 -22.72 6.68 -24.08
CA GLY A 421 -22.55 5.23 -23.98
C GLY A 421 -21.10 4.77 -24.16
N GLU A 422 -20.13 5.69 -24.21
CA GLU A 422 -18.71 5.35 -24.15
C GLU A 422 -18.43 4.61 -22.84
N GLU A 423 -17.62 3.56 -22.89
CA GLU A 423 -17.19 2.89 -21.68
C GLU A 423 -16.58 3.91 -20.73
N GLN A 424 -17.16 4.00 -19.54
CA GLN A 424 -16.61 4.84 -18.48
C GLN A 424 -15.18 4.39 -18.24
N ALA A 425 -14.22 5.27 -18.52
CA ALA A 425 -12.84 4.99 -18.16
C ALA A 425 -12.83 4.63 -16.67
N SER A 426 -12.44 3.40 -16.38
CA SER A 426 -12.37 2.87 -15.02
C SER A 426 -11.60 3.85 -14.14
N ALA A 427 -11.98 3.92 -12.86
CA ALA A 427 -11.41 4.83 -11.89
C ALA A 427 -9.87 4.93 -11.99
N SER A 428 -9.36 6.16 -12.15
CA SER A 428 -7.92 6.40 -12.17
C SER A 428 -7.34 6.16 -10.77
N ALA A 429 -6.51 5.15 -10.62
CA ALA A 429 -5.80 4.90 -9.36
C ALA A 429 -4.66 5.93 -9.19
N ALA A 430 -4.51 6.48 -7.98
CA ALA A 430 -3.36 7.31 -7.62
C ALA A 430 -2.15 6.42 -7.34
N GLN A 431 -1.55 5.90 -8.41
CA GLN A 431 -0.29 5.16 -8.34
C GLN A 431 0.89 6.14 -8.34
N ASP A 432 2.03 5.69 -7.80
CA ASP A 432 3.29 6.45 -7.80
C ASP A 432 3.22 7.87 -7.19
N THR A 433 2.30 8.10 -6.25
CA THR A 433 2.16 9.40 -5.55
C THR A 433 3.43 9.84 -4.83
N ALA A 434 4.35 8.92 -4.56
CA ALA A 434 5.64 9.21 -3.97
C ALA A 434 6.53 10.14 -4.82
N PHE A 435 6.29 10.20 -6.15
CA PHE A 435 7.08 11.02 -7.10
C PHE A 435 6.44 12.35 -7.45
N VAL A 436 5.23 12.57 -6.99
CA VAL A 436 4.46 13.78 -7.32
C VAL A 436 4.99 14.95 -6.50
N ALA A 437 5.23 16.08 -7.16
CA ALA A 437 5.59 17.31 -6.50
C ALA A 437 4.49 17.72 -5.50
N ARG A 438 4.93 18.17 -4.31
CA ARG A 438 4.02 18.52 -3.21
C ARG A 438 3.61 19.97 -3.31
N ASP A 439 2.31 20.20 -3.45
CA ASP A 439 1.70 21.53 -3.45
C ASP A 439 0.51 21.54 -2.48
N PRO A 440 0.67 22.07 -1.27
CA PRO A 440 -0.39 22.09 -0.25
C PRO A 440 -1.66 22.85 -0.67
N SER A 441 -1.59 23.70 -1.69
CA SER A 441 -2.73 24.47 -2.18
C SER A 441 -3.72 23.66 -3.02
N LYS A 442 -3.32 22.48 -3.53
CA LYS A 442 -4.13 21.68 -4.44
C LYS A 442 -5.44 21.17 -3.82
N VAL A 443 -5.50 20.99 -2.51
CA VAL A 443 -6.77 20.60 -1.86
C VAL A 443 -7.80 21.71 -1.98
N GLU A 444 -7.44 22.96 -1.66
CA GLU A 444 -8.34 24.10 -1.79
C GLU A 444 -8.68 24.44 -3.24
N ALA A 445 -7.72 24.26 -4.13
CA ALA A 445 -7.89 24.58 -5.55
C ALA A 445 -8.83 23.59 -6.28
N LEU A 446 -8.93 22.35 -5.80
CA LEU A 446 -9.62 21.27 -6.51
C LEU A 446 -10.84 20.69 -5.78
N ALA A 447 -10.92 20.81 -4.44
CA ALA A 447 -12.09 20.34 -3.70
C ALA A 447 -13.30 21.25 -3.91
N GLU A 448 -14.36 20.74 -4.51
CA GLU A 448 -15.63 21.47 -4.63
C GLU A 448 -16.48 21.39 -3.36
N SER A 449 -16.52 20.21 -2.71
CA SER A 449 -17.22 20.02 -1.45
C SER A 449 -16.31 20.33 -0.24
N PRO A 450 -16.89 20.71 0.90
CA PRO A 450 -16.10 20.97 2.12
C PRO A 450 -15.52 19.69 2.70
N ILE A 451 -14.33 19.81 3.33
CA ILE A 451 -13.67 18.75 4.09
C ILE A 451 -13.52 19.23 5.52
N ALA A 452 -14.54 18.94 6.34
CA ALA A 452 -14.66 19.51 7.69
C ALA A 452 -13.49 19.14 8.60
N GLU A 453 -13.03 17.88 8.55
CA GLU A 453 -11.91 17.37 9.35
C GLU A 453 -10.57 18.07 9.03
N LEU A 454 -10.43 18.63 7.84
CA LEU A 454 -9.23 19.37 7.41
C LEU A 454 -9.43 20.89 7.42
N ASN A 455 -10.62 21.36 7.77
CA ASN A 455 -11.00 22.78 7.72
C ASN A 455 -10.88 23.39 6.31
N VAL A 456 -11.22 22.61 5.28
CA VAL A 456 -11.29 23.04 3.87
C VAL A 456 -12.74 23.39 3.55
N LYS A 457 -12.97 24.63 3.02
CA LYS A 457 -14.34 25.10 2.72
C LYS A 457 -14.92 24.48 1.46
N GLY A 458 -14.09 24.17 0.48
CA GLY A 458 -14.53 23.76 -0.86
C GLY A 458 -14.94 24.95 -1.75
N LEU A 459 -14.79 24.77 -3.05
CA LEU A 459 -15.05 25.84 -4.06
C LEU A 459 -16.53 26.19 -4.20
N LYS A 460 -17.45 25.23 -3.95
CA LYS A 460 -18.92 25.41 -4.03
C LYS A 460 -19.56 25.82 -2.69
N ALA A 461 -18.78 26.05 -1.65
CA ALA A 461 -19.31 26.50 -0.36
C ALA A 461 -19.98 27.87 -0.49
N LYS A 462 -21.21 28.00 0.02
CA LYS A 462 -21.91 29.27 0.04
C LYS A 462 -21.28 30.22 1.07
N ALA A 463 -21.34 31.52 0.80
CA ALA A 463 -20.94 32.54 1.78
C ALA A 463 -21.81 32.38 3.04
N GLY A 464 -21.19 31.99 4.16
CA GLY A 464 -21.89 31.71 5.42
C GLY A 464 -21.85 30.26 5.90
N ASP A 465 -21.40 29.32 5.09
CA ASP A 465 -21.17 27.95 5.53
C ASP A 465 -20.05 27.91 6.57
N VAL A 466 -20.40 27.62 7.81
CA VAL A 466 -19.45 27.49 8.91
C VAL A 466 -19.05 26.02 9.03
N LEU A 467 -17.78 25.74 8.77
CA LEU A 467 -17.23 24.40 8.97
C LEU A 467 -17.17 24.11 10.47
N ARG A 468 -18.01 23.19 10.92
CA ARG A 468 -17.91 22.67 12.30
C ARG A 468 -16.86 21.55 12.31
N PRO A 469 -15.82 21.64 13.17
CA PRO A 469 -14.86 20.55 13.28
C PRO A 469 -15.59 19.27 13.72
N ALA A 470 -15.25 18.15 13.11
CA ALA A 470 -15.77 16.85 13.53
C ALA A 470 -15.46 16.65 15.03
N LYS A 471 -16.46 16.30 15.82
CA LYS A 471 -16.26 15.97 17.24
C LYS A 471 -15.31 14.78 17.31
N LYS A 472 -14.17 14.96 17.95
CA LYS A 472 -13.28 13.84 18.30
C LYS A 472 -14.10 12.87 19.17
N LYS A 473 -14.31 11.66 18.67
CA LYS A 473 -14.81 10.53 19.46
C LYS A 473 -13.66 9.70 20.00
#